data_7155e607a9fe5f15eb7a452d9c692a83
#
_entry.id   7155e607a9fe5f15eb7a452d9c692a83
#
_cell.length_a   1.000
_cell.length_b   1.000
_cell.length_c   1.000
_cell.angle_alpha   90.00
_cell.angle_beta   90.00
_cell.angle_gamma   90.00
#
_symmetry.space_group_name_H-M   'P 1'
#
loop_
_entity.id
_entity.type
_entity.pdbx_description
1 polymer ?
#
loop_
_entity_poly.entity_id
_entity_poly.type
_entity_poly.pdbx_seq_one_letter_code
_entity_poly.pdbx_strand_id
1 'polypeptide(L)'
;EDLSLVHVEPWVAGKRHPKMDPDARMFSAIFFLLKHIDGNPYARPIEGLIGYVDVDSGQVVIEDFGVAPIPEADGEYAANRVESVRDDVKPLEITQPEGASFQVEGQVIKWQKWQLRVSLNPVEGLVLHDVRYNDHGRDRSILYRASLSEMVVPYGDSSPMHSFKHALDSGETNMGHMANSLSLGCDCLGEIYYFDNTILK
;
A
#
# COMPACT_ATOMS: atom_id res chain seq x y z
N GLU A 1 19.53 20.68 15.80
CA GLU A 1 19.27 19.81 14.63
C GLU A 1 18.36 20.54 13.65
N ASP A 2 18.51 20.27 12.36
CA ASP A 2 17.72 20.91 11.31
C ASP A 2 16.34 20.25 11.23
N LEU A 3 15.30 20.98 11.67
CA LEU A 3 13.93 20.50 11.64
C LEU A 3 13.39 20.22 10.22
N SER A 4 14.02 20.78 9.18
CA SER A 4 13.63 20.49 7.79
C SER A 4 13.88 19.03 7.39
N LEU A 5 14.72 18.31 8.14
CA LEU A 5 15.01 16.89 7.97
C LEU A 5 14.09 15.98 8.80
N VAL A 6 13.16 16.54 9.56
CA VAL A 6 12.18 15.72 10.31
C VAL A 6 10.98 15.45 9.41
N HIS A 7 10.82 14.19 9.03
CA HIS A 7 9.63 13.71 8.36
C HIS A 7 8.57 13.32 9.39
N VAL A 8 7.35 13.76 9.17
CA VAL A 8 6.20 13.48 10.04
C VAL A 8 5.20 12.64 9.27
N GLU A 9 4.88 11.46 9.77
CA GLU A 9 3.90 10.58 9.17
C GLU A 9 2.64 10.55 10.03
N PRO A 10 1.49 11.01 9.50
CA PRO A 10 0.22 10.95 10.20
C PRO A 10 -0.41 9.56 10.11
N TRP A 11 -0.95 9.10 11.23
CA TRP A 11 -1.74 7.88 11.32
C TRP A 11 -3.11 8.17 11.91
N VAL A 12 -4.12 7.48 11.44
CA VAL A 12 -5.45 7.56 12.05
C VAL A 12 -5.34 7.16 13.52
N ALA A 13 -5.86 8.01 14.42
CA ALA A 13 -5.79 7.75 15.84
C ALA A 13 -6.77 6.66 16.25
N GLY A 14 -6.28 5.45 16.48
CA GLY A 14 -7.06 4.37 17.06
C GLY A 14 -7.33 4.54 18.56
N LYS A 15 -6.62 5.47 19.21
CA LYS A 15 -6.71 5.73 20.65
C LYS A 15 -6.79 7.23 20.90
N ARG A 16 -7.73 7.66 21.74
CA ARG A 16 -7.85 9.05 22.18
C ARG A 16 -6.82 9.41 23.23
N HIS A 17 -6.27 10.61 23.14
CA HIS A 17 -5.34 11.13 24.13
C HIS A 17 -6.09 11.81 25.28
N PRO A 18 -5.81 11.49 26.57
CA PRO A 18 -6.57 12.02 27.73
C PRO A 18 -6.54 13.55 27.90
N LYS A 19 -5.52 14.22 27.33
CA LYS A 19 -5.37 15.68 27.41
C LYS A 19 -6.05 16.42 26.24
N MET A 20 -6.73 15.71 25.34
CA MET A 20 -7.44 16.27 24.19
C MET A 20 -8.93 16.14 24.35
N ASP A 21 -9.68 16.95 23.62
CA ASP A 21 -11.13 16.87 23.61
C ASP A 21 -11.58 15.46 23.20
N PRO A 22 -12.52 14.83 23.94
CA PRO A 22 -13.05 13.53 23.58
C PRO A 22 -13.66 13.43 22.18
N ASP A 23 -14.17 14.56 21.67
CA ASP A 23 -14.82 14.65 20.36
C ASP A 23 -13.87 15.17 19.26
N ALA A 24 -12.61 15.47 19.59
CA ALA A 24 -11.60 15.91 18.64
C ALA A 24 -11.39 14.92 17.50
N ARG A 25 -11.23 15.42 16.28
CA ARG A 25 -10.74 14.66 15.14
C ARG A 25 -9.22 14.57 15.20
N MET A 26 -8.72 13.46 15.72
CA MET A 26 -7.28 13.33 15.97
C MET A 26 -6.59 12.41 14.97
N PHE A 27 -5.33 12.69 14.73
CA PHE A 27 -4.39 11.71 14.24
C PHE A 27 -3.15 11.62 15.15
N SER A 28 -2.48 10.48 15.12
CA SER A 28 -1.18 10.27 15.73
C SER A 28 -0.11 10.56 14.70
N ALA A 29 0.98 11.19 15.12
CA ALA A 29 2.11 11.53 14.28
C ALA A 29 3.35 10.82 14.79
N ILE A 30 4.01 10.07 13.94
CA ILE A 30 5.32 9.47 14.19
C ILE A 30 6.38 10.20 13.39
N PHE A 31 7.60 10.16 13.87
CA PHE A 31 8.67 11.01 13.38
C PHE A 31 9.84 10.19 12.87
N PHE A 32 10.47 10.67 11.82
CA PHE A 32 11.67 10.08 11.24
C PHE A 32 12.69 11.19 10.96
N LEU A 33 13.97 10.88 11.08
CA LEU A 33 15.03 11.81 10.76
C LEU A 33 15.64 11.46 9.40
N LEU A 34 15.35 12.25 8.40
CA LEU A 34 15.92 12.08 7.06
C LEU A 34 17.44 12.38 7.08
N LYS A 35 18.18 11.68 6.25
CA LYS A 35 19.59 12.03 5.96
C LYS A 35 19.68 13.12 4.87
N HIS A 36 18.72 13.09 3.95
CA HIS A 36 18.54 14.05 2.86
C HIS A 36 17.05 14.37 2.75
N ILE A 37 16.70 15.54 2.25
CA ILE A 37 15.33 16.06 2.21
C ILE A 37 14.34 15.14 1.45
N ASP A 38 14.82 14.36 0.53
CA ASP A 38 14.10 13.38 -0.28
C ASP A 38 14.58 11.93 -0.02
N GLY A 39 15.22 11.71 1.13
CA GLY A 39 15.73 10.40 1.56
C GLY A 39 14.66 9.46 2.07
N ASN A 40 15.04 8.20 2.30
CA ASN A 40 14.17 7.20 2.88
C ASN A 40 13.92 7.51 4.37
N PRO A 41 12.68 7.84 4.80
CA PRO A 41 12.39 8.12 6.20
C PRO A 41 12.48 6.86 7.08
N TYR A 42 12.08 5.70 6.57
CA TYR A 42 11.87 4.49 7.36
C TYR A 42 13.14 3.85 7.90
N ALA A 43 14.30 4.23 7.38
CA ALA A 43 15.58 3.74 7.89
C ALA A 43 15.98 4.38 9.24
N ARG A 44 15.42 5.55 9.58
CA ARG A 44 15.86 6.36 10.72
C ARG A 44 14.67 6.86 11.55
N PRO A 45 13.90 5.95 12.18
CA PRO A 45 12.79 6.33 13.04
C PRO A 45 13.28 7.06 14.28
N ILE A 46 12.51 8.06 14.74
CA ILE A 46 12.67 8.70 16.03
C ILE A 46 11.77 7.96 17.04
N GLU A 47 12.24 6.82 17.49
CA GLU A 47 11.50 6.00 18.44
C GLU A 47 11.43 6.63 19.83
N GLY A 48 10.29 6.50 20.48
CA GLY A 48 10.03 7.05 21.81
C GLY A 48 9.36 8.41 21.82
N LEU A 49 9.08 9.00 20.64
CA LEU A 49 8.38 10.28 20.50
C LEU A 49 7.13 10.12 19.64
N ILE A 50 5.98 10.57 20.14
CA ILE A 50 4.72 10.55 19.39
C ILE A 50 4.00 11.88 19.55
N GLY A 51 3.41 12.38 18.46
CA GLY A 51 2.54 13.53 18.44
C GLY A 51 1.07 13.12 18.32
N TYR A 52 0.19 13.86 18.98
CA TYR A 52 -1.25 13.80 18.78
C TYR A 52 -1.72 15.16 18.31
N VAL A 53 -2.48 15.18 17.23
CA VAL A 53 -2.93 16.44 16.61
C VAL A 53 -4.44 16.41 16.47
N ASP A 54 -5.10 17.41 17.02
CA ASP A 54 -6.49 17.70 16.71
C ASP A 54 -6.55 18.54 15.41
N VAL A 55 -7.17 17.97 14.40
CA VAL A 55 -7.23 18.56 13.05
C VAL A 55 -8.09 19.84 13.02
N ASP A 56 -9.09 19.93 13.90
CA ASP A 56 -10.02 21.06 13.90
C ASP A 56 -9.46 22.27 14.65
N SER A 57 -8.88 22.05 15.82
CA SER A 57 -8.35 23.15 16.66
C SER A 57 -6.87 23.44 16.39
N GLY A 58 -6.13 22.51 15.77
CA GLY A 58 -4.69 22.57 15.66
C GLY A 58 -3.94 22.32 16.97
N GLN A 59 -4.63 21.86 18.02
CA GLN A 59 -3.97 21.49 19.27
C GLN A 59 -3.03 20.32 19.04
N VAL A 60 -1.82 20.44 19.59
CA VAL A 60 -0.79 19.38 19.54
C VAL A 60 -0.39 18.97 20.94
N VAL A 61 -0.31 17.69 21.19
CA VAL A 61 0.27 17.11 22.39
C VAL A 61 1.41 16.18 21.97
N ILE A 62 2.59 16.36 22.57
CA ILE A 62 3.73 15.48 22.35
C ILE A 62 3.90 14.62 23.60
N GLU A 63 4.03 13.32 23.42
CA GLU A 63 4.46 12.36 24.46
C GLU A 63 5.86 11.87 24.17
N ASP A 64 6.71 11.97 25.18
CA ASP A 64 8.09 11.49 25.18
C ASP A 64 8.22 10.31 26.14
N PHE A 65 8.47 9.15 25.58
CA PHE A 65 8.70 7.88 26.31
C PHE A 65 10.20 7.56 26.47
N GLY A 66 11.07 8.51 26.13
CA GLY A 66 12.51 8.34 26.04
C GLY A 66 12.94 8.01 24.61
N VAL A 67 13.52 9.01 23.93
CA VAL A 67 13.97 8.86 22.54
C VAL A 67 15.14 7.88 22.48
N ALA A 68 14.97 6.82 21.70
CA ALA A 68 16.03 5.84 21.43
C ALA A 68 17.10 6.44 20.49
N PRO A 69 18.34 5.92 20.50
CA PRO A 69 19.36 6.31 19.53
C PRO A 69 18.85 6.08 18.10
N ILE A 70 18.91 7.12 17.27
CA ILE A 70 18.49 7.04 15.89
C ILE A 70 19.52 6.23 15.09
N PRO A 71 19.11 5.27 14.22
CA PRO A 71 20.05 4.50 13.40
C PRO A 71 20.91 5.39 12.51
N GLU A 72 22.17 5.05 12.36
CA GLU A 72 23.11 5.82 11.51
C GLU A 72 22.96 5.53 10.01
N ALA A 73 22.48 4.33 9.67
CA ALA A 73 22.26 3.90 8.29
C ALA A 73 21.25 4.81 7.58
N ASP A 74 21.51 5.11 6.31
CA ASP A 74 20.59 5.89 5.50
C ASP A 74 19.50 5.06 4.80
N GLY A 75 19.74 3.73 4.65
CA GLY A 75 18.78 2.79 4.08
C GLY A 75 18.28 3.17 2.69
N GLU A 76 19.10 3.85 1.91
CA GLU A 76 18.74 4.28 0.57
C GLU A 76 18.69 3.09 -0.40
N TYR A 77 17.68 3.11 -1.29
CA TYR A 77 17.48 2.07 -2.32
C TYR A 77 17.47 2.65 -3.73
N ALA A 78 17.33 3.96 -3.87
CA ALA A 78 17.27 4.60 -5.18
C ALA A 78 18.59 4.42 -5.94
N ALA A 79 18.52 4.02 -7.20
CA ALA A 79 19.69 3.70 -8.02
C ALA A 79 20.69 4.86 -8.14
N ASN A 80 20.22 6.11 -8.02
CA ASN A 80 21.07 7.30 -8.02
C ASN A 80 21.73 7.60 -6.66
N ARG A 81 21.48 6.79 -5.64
CA ARG A 81 21.99 6.96 -4.27
C ARG A 81 22.80 5.78 -3.76
N VAL A 82 22.66 4.62 -4.40
CA VAL A 82 23.46 3.44 -4.07
C VAL A 82 24.72 3.44 -4.93
N GLU A 83 25.87 3.09 -4.34
CA GLU A 83 27.15 3.03 -5.06
C GLU A 83 27.15 1.94 -6.13
N SER A 84 26.50 0.81 -5.85
CA SER A 84 26.39 -0.31 -6.78
C SER A 84 25.14 -1.15 -6.48
N VAL A 85 24.59 -1.73 -7.53
CA VAL A 85 23.57 -2.80 -7.41
C VAL A 85 24.26 -4.16 -7.57
N ARG A 86 23.59 -5.21 -7.10
CA ARG A 86 24.10 -6.58 -7.28
C ARG A 86 24.18 -6.93 -8.76
N ASP A 87 25.28 -7.54 -9.16
CA ASP A 87 25.56 -8.04 -10.51
C ASP A 87 25.83 -9.56 -10.55
N ASP A 88 25.79 -10.21 -9.37
CA ASP A 88 26.03 -11.63 -9.18
C ASP A 88 24.80 -12.52 -9.46
N VAL A 89 23.61 -11.92 -9.65
CA VAL A 89 22.38 -12.62 -9.98
C VAL A 89 22.13 -12.59 -11.47
N LYS A 90 22.00 -13.79 -12.06
CA LYS A 90 21.67 -13.93 -13.48
C LYS A 90 20.21 -13.58 -13.74
N PRO A 91 19.89 -13.07 -14.94
CA PRO A 91 18.51 -12.78 -15.33
C PRO A 91 17.62 -14.02 -15.22
N LEU A 92 16.37 -13.81 -14.79
CA LEU A 92 15.31 -14.80 -14.82
C LEU A 92 14.40 -14.48 -16.01
N GLU A 93 14.12 -15.49 -16.83
CA GLU A 93 13.14 -15.42 -17.91
C GLU A 93 11.99 -16.39 -17.64
N ILE A 94 10.76 -15.94 -17.85
CA ILE A 94 9.54 -16.76 -17.80
C ILE A 94 8.86 -16.61 -19.15
N THR A 95 8.74 -17.70 -19.90
CA THR A 95 8.19 -17.68 -21.24
C THR A 95 7.11 -18.73 -21.44
N GLN A 96 6.11 -18.40 -22.25
CA GLN A 96 5.15 -19.32 -22.85
C GLN A 96 5.29 -19.22 -24.37
N PRO A 97 6.15 -20.04 -25.02
CA PRO A 97 6.51 -19.88 -26.43
C PRO A 97 5.34 -19.96 -27.40
N GLU A 98 4.25 -20.61 -26.99
CA GLU A 98 3.00 -20.74 -27.77
C GLU A 98 1.97 -19.66 -27.44
N GLY A 99 2.35 -18.69 -26.61
CA GLY A 99 1.47 -17.63 -26.09
C GLY A 99 0.76 -18.00 -24.80
N ALA A 100 0.01 -17.04 -24.27
CA ALA A 100 -0.74 -17.20 -23.03
C ALA A 100 -1.82 -18.28 -23.11
N SER A 101 -2.04 -19.01 -22.02
CA SER A 101 -3.12 -20.00 -21.92
C SER A 101 -4.50 -19.38 -21.67
N PHE A 102 -4.59 -18.09 -21.57
CA PHE A 102 -5.84 -17.34 -21.43
C PHE A 102 -6.13 -16.54 -22.70
N GLN A 103 -7.37 -16.14 -22.87
CA GLN A 103 -7.82 -15.25 -23.93
C GLN A 103 -8.49 -14.01 -23.32
N VAL A 104 -8.30 -12.85 -23.94
CA VAL A 104 -8.92 -11.59 -23.53
C VAL A 104 -9.72 -11.01 -24.68
N GLU A 105 -10.99 -10.72 -24.43
CA GLU A 105 -11.92 -10.07 -25.36
C GLU A 105 -12.49 -8.82 -24.69
N GLY A 106 -11.89 -7.67 -24.95
CA GLY A 106 -12.20 -6.44 -24.19
C GLY A 106 -11.87 -6.62 -22.71
N GLN A 107 -12.86 -6.61 -21.85
CA GLN A 107 -12.71 -6.85 -20.40
C GLN A 107 -13.05 -8.30 -19.97
N VAL A 108 -13.34 -9.18 -20.92
CA VAL A 108 -13.67 -10.58 -20.63
C VAL A 108 -12.41 -11.42 -20.74
N ILE A 109 -12.15 -12.21 -19.69
CA ILE A 109 -11.08 -13.20 -19.64
C ILE A 109 -11.69 -14.59 -19.73
N LYS A 110 -11.14 -15.41 -20.62
CA LYS A 110 -11.44 -16.85 -20.72
C LYS A 110 -10.18 -17.62 -20.42
N TRP A 111 -10.25 -18.53 -19.47
CA TRP A 111 -9.13 -19.38 -19.08
C TRP A 111 -9.59 -20.76 -18.66
N GLN A 112 -9.19 -21.77 -19.40
CA GLN A 112 -9.63 -23.16 -19.20
C GLN A 112 -11.17 -23.27 -19.15
N LYS A 113 -11.74 -23.56 -17.99
CA LYS A 113 -13.18 -23.68 -17.76
C LYS A 113 -13.82 -22.39 -17.22
N TRP A 114 -13.01 -21.38 -16.96
CA TRP A 114 -13.46 -20.13 -16.37
C TRP A 114 -13.71 -19.06 -17.41
N GLN A 115 -14.73 -18.26 -17.17
CA GLN A 115 -14.97 -17.00 -17.83
C GLN A 115 -15.34 -15.96 -16.79
N LEU A 116 -14.77 -14.79 -16.91
CA LEU A 116 -15.06 -13.67 -16.01
C LEU A 116 -14.81 -12.34 -16.73
N ARG A 117 -15.38 -11.30 -16.18
CA ARG A 117 -15.14 -9.92 -16.63
C ARG A 117 -14.45 -9.15 -15.51
N VAL A 118 -13.51 -8.29 -15.88
CA VAL A 118 -12.75 -7.45 -14.94
C VAL A 118 -13.06 -5.97 -15.15
N SER A 119 -13.01 -5.22 -14.07
CA SER A 119 -12.97 -3.75 -14.10
C SER A 119 -12.13 -3.23 -12.94
N LEU A 120 -11.72 -1.97 -13.00
CA LEU A 120 -11.08 -1.27 -11.90
C LEU A 120 -12.04 -0.20 -11.37
N ASN A 121 -12.35 -0.27 -10.09
CA ASN A 121 -13.16 0.72 -9.38
C ASN A 121 -12.23 1.65 -8.59
N PRO A 122 -12.46 2.99 -8.56
CA PRO A 122 -11.61 3.92 -7.83
C PRO A 122 -11.46 3.60 -6.34
N VAL A 123 -12.51 3.09 -5.71
CA VAL A 123 -12.52 2.78 -4.27
C VAL A 123 -12.02 1.35 -4.02
N GLU A 124 -12.68 0.37 -4.64
CA GLU A 124 -12.49 -1.06 -4.35
C GLU A 124 -11.27 -1.68 -5.07
N GLY A 125 -10.69 -0.98 -6.05
CA GLY A 125 -9.66 -1.54 -6.92
C GLY A 125 -10.21 -2.54 -7.92
N LEU A 126 -9.62 -3.72 -8.02
CA LEU A 126 -10.06 -4.77 -8.94
C LEU A 126 -11.45 -5.30 -8.57
N VAL A 127 -12.34 -5.33 -9.55
CA VAL A 127 -13.68 -5.91 -9.42
C VAL A 127 -13.85 -7.03 -10.46
N LEU A 128 -14.27 -8.19 -10.00
CA LEU A 128 -14.67 -9.32 -10.84
C LEU A 128 -16.18 -9.30 -11.05
N HIS A 129 -16.62 -9.55 -12.27
CA HIS A 129 -18.01 -9.61 -12.64
C HIS A 129 -18.32 -10.88 -13.41
N ASP A 130 -19.53 -11.39 -13.24
CA ASP A 130 -20.09 -12.51 -14.00
C ASP A 130 -19.11 -13.70 -14.10
N VAL A 131 -18.59 -14.10 -12.97
CA VAL A 131 -17.65 -15.25 -12.88
C VAL A 131 -18.41 -16.53 -13.13
N ARG A 132 -18.01 -17.24 -14.17
CA ARG A 132 -18.64 -18.48 -14.64
C ARG A 132 -17.67 -19.64 -14.71
N TYR A 133 -18.19 -20.83 -14.55
CA TYR A 133 -17.43 -22.07 -14.67
C TYR A 133 -18.18 -23.08 -15.53
N ASN A 134 -17.50 -23.62 -16.54
CA ASN A 134 -18.04 -24.70 -17.37
C ASN A 134 -17.86 -26.06 -16.67
N ASP A 135 -18.95 -26.56 -16.07
CA ASP A 135 -18.99 -27.84 -15.39
C ASP A 135 -19.56 -28.90 -16.34
N HIS A 136 -18.70 -29.63 -17.01
CA HIS A 136 -19.05 -30.70 -17.97
C HIS A 136 -20.09 -30.26 -19.03
N GLY A 137 -19.91 -29.05 -19.59
CA GLY A 137 -20.81 -28.49 -20.60
C GLY A 137 -21.96 -27.67 -20.02
N ARG A 138 -22.14 -27.68 -18.70
CA ARG A 138 -23.11 -26.81 -18.01
C ARG A 138 -22.41 -25.53 -17.56
N ASP A 139 -22.84 -24.39 -18.09
CA ASP A 139 -22.38 -23.07 -17.66
C ASP A 139 -23.01 -22.72 -16.32
N ARG A 140 -22.16 -22.56 -15.28
CA ARG A 140 -22.57 -22.21 -13.92
C ARG A 140 -22.13 -20.78 -13.60
N SER A 141 -23.07 -19.95 -13.19
CA SER A 141 -22.77 -18.67 -12.54
C SER A 141 -22.25 -18.94 -11.12
N ILE A 142 -21.04 -18.51 -10.84
CA ILE A 142 -20.37 -18.68 -9.53
C ILE A 142 -20.51 -17.42 -8.69
N LEU A 143 -20.17 -16.25 -9.27
CA LEU A 143 -20.28 -14.96 -8.63
C LEU A 143 -20.84 -13.94 -9.62
N TYR A 144 -21.79 -13.14 -9.17
CA TYR A 144 -22.29 -12.02 -9.95
C TYR A 144 -21.30 -10.86 -9.93
N ARG A 145 -20.79 -10.52 -8.76
CA ARG A 145 -19.81 -9.47 -8.53
C ARG A 145 -18.97 -9.82 -7.30
N ALA A 146 -17.68 -9.58 -7.37
CA ALA A 146 -16.77 -9.71 -6.23
C ALA A 146 -15.69 -8.63 -6.28
N SER A 147 -15.42 -8.03 -5.14
CA SER A 147 -14.33 -7.10 -4.93
C SER A 147 -13.83 -7.23 -3.49
N LEU A 148 -12.69 -6.65 -3.22
CA LEU A 148 -12.20 -6.51 -1.86
C LEU A 148 -12.91 -5.31 -1.22
N SER A 149 -13.72 -5.54 -0.20
CA SER A 149 -14.48 -4.47 0.45
C SER A 149 -13.61 -3.63 1.38
N GLU A 150 -12.65 -4.26 2.05
CA GLU A 150 -11.66 -3.61 2.91
C GLU A 150 -10.46 -4.53 3.12
N MET A 151 -9.29 -3.94 3.29
CA MET A 151 -8.10 -4.63 3.76
C MET A 151 -7.67 -3.99 5.08
N VAL A 152 -7.82 -4.74 6.17
CA VAL A 152 -7.43 -4.29 7.51
C VAL A 152 -6.08 -4.89 7.85
N VAL A 153 -5.11 -4.04 8.15
CA VAL A 153 -3.75 -4.45 8.51
C VAL A 153 -3.45 -4.03 9.96
N PRO A 154 -3.71 -4.89 10.95
CA PRO A 154 -3.29 -4.63 12.32
C PRO A 154 -1.79 -4.90 12.44
N TYR A 155 -1.02 -3.89 12.87
CA TYR A 155 0.43 -4.04 13.02
C TYR A 155 0.81 -4.91 14.23
N GLY A 156 -0.04 -4.96 15.26
CA GLY A 156 0.10 -5.87 16.39
C GLY A 156 1.20 -5.52 17.39
N ASP A 157 1.85 -4.38 17.24
CA ASP A 157 2.86 -3.91 18.20
C ASP A 157 2.16 -3.34 19.44
N SER A 158 2.54 -3.81 20.62
CA SER A 158 1.96 -3.37 21.89
C SER A 158 2.66 -2.16 22.52
N SER A 159 3.72 -1.66 21.91
CA SER A 159 4.45 -0.48 22.41
C SER A 159 3.56 0.78 22.36
N PRO A 160 3.79 1.77 23.22
CA PRO A 160 3.05 3.02 23.19
C PRO A 160 3.11 3.73 21.85
N MET A 161 4.23 3.58 21.14
CA MET A 161 4.49 4.21 19.84
C MET A 161 3.69 3.62 18.69
N HIS A 162 3.28 2.35 18.79
CA HIS A 162 2.76 1.59 17.65
C HIS A 162 1.45 0.86 17.95
N SER A 163 1.00 0.82 19.23
CA SER A 163 -0.19 0.07 19.63
C SER A 163 -1.50 0.52 18.96
N PHE A 164 -1.53 1.71 18.40
CA PHE A 164 -2.65 2.25 17.66
C PHE A 164 -2.59 1.96 16.16
N LYS A 165 -1.44 1.50 15.65
CA LYS A 165 -1.23 1.33 14.21
C LYS A 165 -2.07 0.19 13.65
N HIS A 166 -2.94 0.54 12.76
CA HIS A 166 -3.63 -0.33 11.83
C HIS A 166 -3.99 0.47 10.58
N ALA A 167 -3.93 -0.16 9.43
CA ALA A 167 -4.32 0.45 8.17
C ALA A 167 -5.65 -0.13 7.69
N LEU A 168 -6.47 0.71 7.09
CA LEU A 168 -7.75 0.40 6.44
C LEU A 168 -7.62 0.87 4.99
N ASP A 169 -6.96 0.07 4.15
CA ASP A 169 -6.45 0.53 2.85
C ASP A 169 -7.54 1.01 1.89
N SER A 170 -8.72 0.39 1.92
CA SER A 170 -9.84 0.87 1.11
C SER A 170 -10.49 2.12 1.71
N GLY A 171 -10.79 2.10 3.00
CA GLY A 171 -11.49 3.18 3.68
C GLY A 171 -10.67 4.48 3.83
N GLU A 172 -9.35 4.37 3.94
CA GLU A 172 -8.47 5.52 4.10
C GLU A 172 -7.98 6.09 2.76
N THR A 173 -7.58 5.24 1.82
CA THR A 173 -6.84 5.67 0.62
C THR A 173 -7.53 5.38 -0.69
N ASN A 174 -8.54 4.50 -0.70
CA ASN A 174 -9.20 3.98 -1.90
C ASN A 174 -8.23 3.18 -2.81
N MET A 175 -8.28 1.86 -2.73
CA MET A 175 -7.34 0.96 -3.40
C MET A 175 -7.18 1.20 -4.90
N GLY A 176 -8.26 1.58 -5.59
CA GLY A 176 -8.19 1.88 -7.02
C GLY A 176 -7.43 3.18 -7.31
N HIS A 177 -7.54 4.20 -6.45
CA HIS A 177 -6.77 5.44 -6.59
C HIS A 177 -5.27 5.24 -6.33
N MET A 178 -4.91 4.24 -5.53
CA MET A 178 -3.52 3.90 -5.22
C MET A 178 -2.88 2.95 -6.24
N ALA A 179 -3.65 2.48 -7.22
CA ALA A 179 -3.12 1.63 -8.27
C ALA A 179 -2.09 2.37 -9.14
N ASN A 180 -0.99 1.70 -9.44
CA ASN A 180 0.08 2.22 -10.29
C ASN A 180 0.11 1.52 -11.64
N SER A 181 0.72 2.17 -12.63
CA SER A 181 1.09 1.50 -13.87
C SER A 181 2.16 0.45 -13.62
N LEU A 182 2.06 -0.67 -14.31
CA LEU A 182 2.99 -1.79 -14.21
C LEU A 182 3.85 -1.87 -15.48
N SER A 183 5.11 -2.26 -15.33
CA SER A 183 6.06 -2.42 -16.44
C SER A 183 6.56 -3.87 -16.51
N LEU A 184 6.45 -4.47 -17.69
CA LEU A 184 6.98 -5.81 -17.94
C LEU A 184 8.50 -5.83 -17.74
N GLY A 185 8.97 -6.84 -17.02
CA GLY A 185 10.38 -7.00 -16.68
C GLY A 185 10.81 -6.30 -15.38
N CYS A 186 9.98 -5.38 -14.85
CA CYS A 186 10.20 -4.70 -13.57
C CYS A 186 9.21 -5.19 -12.53
N ASP A 187 7.92 -4.95 -12.75
CA ASP A 187 6.85 -5.31 -11.80
C ASP A 187 6.34 -6.75 -11.99
N CYS A 188 6.52 -7.31 -13.17
CA CYS A 188 6.00 -8.63 -13.52
C CYS A 188 6.83 -9.27 -14.66
N LEU A 189 6.80 -10.62 -14.72
CA LEU A 189 7.48 -11.44 -15.71
C LEU A 189 6.51 -12.45 -16.32
N GLY A 190 6.75 -12.84 -17.56
CA GLY A 190 5.98 -13.85 -18.31
C GLY A 190 5.02 -13.25 -19.32
N GLU A 191 4.10 -14.07 -19.80
CA GLU A 191 3.04 -13.67 -20.73
C GLU A 191 1.93 -12.95 -19.95
N ILE A 192 1.89 -11.63 -20.06
CA ILE A 192 1.03 -10.76 -19.25
C ILE A 192 0.17 -9.89 -20.18
N TYR A 193 -1.09 -9.76 -19.83
CA TYR A 193 -2.00 -8.81 -20.46
C TYR A 193 -2.28 -7.67 -19.48
N TYR A 194 -2.03 -6.44 -19.89
CA TYR A 194 -2.32 -5.24 -19.11
C TYR A 194 -3.67 -4.65 -19.53
N PHE A 195 -4.52 -4.43 -18.52
CA PHE A 195 -5.76 -3.69 -18.71
C PHE A 195 -5.51 -2.22 -18.42
N ASP A 196 -5.75 -1.37 -19.39
CA ASP A 196 -5.77 0.07 -19.18
C ASP A 196 -7.09 0.50 -18.54
N ASN A 197 -7.00 1.39 -17.57
CA ASN A 197 -8.16 2.01 -16.96
C ASN A 197 -7.92 3.49 -16.69
N THR A 198 -8.99 4.29 -16.78
CA THR A 198 -8.94 5.72 -16.47
C THR A 198 -9.69 5.97 -15.18
N ILE A 199 -9.00 6.54 -14.20
CA ILE A 199 -9.59 6.96 -12.93
C ILE A 199 -9.68 8.48 -12.94
N LEU A 200 -10.90 9.00 -12.79
CA LEU A 200 -11.11 10.42 -12.59
C LEU A 200 -10.72 10.78 -11.15
N LYS A 201 -9.82 11.73 -11.01
CA LYS A 201 -9.41 12.29 -9.71
C LYS A 201 -10.33 13.42 -9.29
#